data_dbc6fcd0b4b95321b56c9eeda5cb124d
#
_entry.id   dbc6fcd0b4b95321b56c9eeda5cb124d
#
_cell.length_a   1.000
_cell.length_b   1.000
_cell.length_c   1.000
_cell.angle_alpha   90.00
_cell.angle_beta   90.00
_cell.angle_gamma   90.00
#
_symmetry.space_group_name_H-M   'P 1'
#
loop_
_entity.id
_entity.type
_entity.pdbx_description
1 polymer ?
#
loop_
_entity_poly.entity_id
_entity_poly.type
_entity_poly.pdbx_seq_one_letter_code
_entity_poly.pdbx_strand_id
1 'polypeptide(L)'
;FYEGALALMDSVRAGSLPLVYPDITESDCRYSALRDIYLLCEGKIGDEIIPNDLNLSADTDGMIVRGGNGTGKTVFLRSVGTAQLLAQAGLPVCADSARVAIRSGVYTHFSSAEEDFIAGDTAGRFEGEVRAVSAIIDVLTPGSLLLLNETFQTTSYAEGAEAMAGILSILPAL
;
A
#
# COMPACT_ATOMS: atom_id res chain seq x y z
N PHE A 1 1.54 -20.79 9.76
CA PHE A 1 0.67 -19.63 9.53
C PHE A 1 -0.04 -19.20 10.81
N TYR A 2 -0.85 -20.06 11.45
CA TYR A 2 -1.66 -19.69 12.62
C TYR A 2 -0.82 -19.23 13.83
N GLU A 3 0.30 -19.87 14.13
CA GLU A 3 1.21 -19.46 15.21
C GLU A 3 1.77 -18.05 14.97
N GLY A 4 2.16 -17.75 13.71
CA GLY A 4 2.62 -16.41 13.35
C GLY A 4 1.52 -15.35 13.45
N ALA A 5 0.29 -15.70 13.05
CA ALA A 5 -0.85 -14.80 13.16
C ALA A 5 -1.18 -14.50 14.64
N LEU A 6 -1.18 -15.53 15.50
CA LEU A 6 -1.39 -15.35 16.94
C LEU A 6 -0.30 -14.49 17.57
N ALA A 7 0.97 -14.75 17.26
CA ALA A 7 2.09 -13.96 17.75
C ALA A 7 2.00 -12.50 17.34
N LEU A 8 1.59 -12.22 16.09
CA LEU A 8 1.34 -10.87 15.61
C LEU A 8 0.22 -10.18 16.42
N MET A 9 -0.91 -10.86 16.59
CA MET A 9 -2.05 -10.32 17.36
C MET A 9 -1.67 -10.04 18.81
N ASP A 10 -0.89 -10.91 19.43
CA ASP A 10 -0.42 -10.72 20.79
C ASP A 10 0.56 -9.56 20.90
N SER A 11 1.43 -9.38 19.89
CA SER A 11 2.34 -8.22 19.80
C SER A 11 1.56 -6.89 19.67
N VAL A 12 0.52 -6.87 18.82
CA VAL A 12 -0.34 -5.68 18.65
C VAL A 12 -1.07 -5.33 19.95
N ARG A 13 -1.60 -6.33 20.66
CA ARG A 13 -2.24 -6.13 21.98
C ARG A 13 -1.26 -5.65 23.03
N ALA A 14 -0.06 -6.23 23.07
CA ALA A 14 1.01 -5.81 23.99
C ALA A 14 1.44 -4.36 23.74
N GLY A 15 1.41 -3.90 22.48
CA GLY A 15 1.62 -2.51 22.09
C GLY A 15 0.45 -1.58 22.35
N SER A 16 -0.64 -2.08 22.98
CA SER A 16 -1.88 -1.34 23.26
C SER A 16 -2.54 -0.75 22.01
N LEU A 17 -2.38 -1.40 20.87
CA LEU A 17 -2.99 -1.01 19.62
C LEU A 17 -4.33 -1.72 19.39
N PRO A 18 -5.32 -1.08 18.75
CA PRO A 18 -6.61 -1.69 18.48
C PRO A 18 -6.49 -2.78 17.41
N LEU A 19 -7.29 -3.83 17.56
CA LEU A 19 -7.50 -4.86 16.55
C LEU A 19 -8.98 -5.02 16.30
N VAL A 20 -9.39 -4.95 15.05
CA VAL A 20 -10.79 -5.15 14.63
C VAL A 20 -10.87 -6.14 13.48
N TYR A 21 -11.85 -7.02 13.50
CA TYR A 21 -12.20 -7.82 12.32
C TYR A 21 -12.98 -6.93 11.36
N PRO A 22 -12.54 -6.82 10.09
CA PRO A 22 -13.22 -5.98 9.13
C PRO A 22 -14.62 -6.50 8.78
N ASP A 23 -15.56 -5.58 8.58
CA ASP A 23 -16.80 -5.87 7.87
C ASP A 23 -16.49 -6.06 6.38
N ILE A 24 -16.81 -7.21 5.83
CA ILE A 24 -16.60 -7.49 4.41
C ILE A 24 -17.74 -6.87 3.60
N THR A 25 -17.40 -6.11 2.57
CA THR A 25 -18.32 -5.40 1.70
C THR A 25 -18.09 -5.78 0.23
N GLU A 26 -18.99 -5.34 -0.66
CA GLU A 26 -18.85 -5.62 -2.09
C GLU A 26 -17.85 -4.68 -2.78
N SER A 27 -17.77 -3.42 -2.35
CA SER A 27 -16.99 -2.39 -3.08
C SER A 27 -16.26 -1.39 -2.19
N ASP A 28 -16.80 -1.06 -1.01
CA ASP A 28 -16.23 -0.04 -0.12
C ASP A 28 -14.94 -0.53 0.54
N CYS A 29 -13.97 0.38 0.65
CA CYS A 29 -12.79 0.19 1.48
C CYS A 29 -12.63 1.40 2.39
N ARG A 30 -12.90 1.22 3.68
CA ARG A 30 -12.86 2.30 4.70
C ARG A 30 -12.14 1.82 5.93
N TYR A 31 -11.21 2.62 6.40
CA TYR A 31 -10.54 2.41 7.68
C TYR A 31 -10.64 3.69 8.49
N SER A 32 -10.95 3.57 9.77
CA SER A 32 -10.78 4.64 10.74
C SER A 32 -9.57 4.33 11.61
N ALA A 33 -8.69 5.30 11.75
CA ALA A 33 -7.48 5.20 12.56
C ALA A 33 -6.61 3.97 12.21
N LEU A 34 -6.45 3.67 10.92
CA LEU A 34 -5.57 2.61 10.43
C LEU A 34 -4.12 2.88 10.85
N ARG A 35 -3.45 1.87 11.39
CA ARG A 35 -2.07 1.93 11.85
C ARG A 35 -1.21 0.92 11.12
N ASP A 36 0.02 1.30 10.83
CA ASP A 36 0.99 0.40 10.22
C ASP A 36 1.60 -0.53 11.27
N ILE A 37 1.19 -1.80 11.23
CA ILE A 37 1.69 -2.83 12.15
C ILE A 37 3.17 -3.16 11.94
N TYR A 38 3.75 -2.83 10.78
CA TYR A 38 5.17 -3.04 10.52
C TYR A 38 6.04 -2.16 11.42
N LEU A 39 5.59 -0.94 11.74
CA LEU A 39 6.28 -0.06 12.69
C LEU A 39 6.36 -0.69 14.09
N LEU A 40 5.36 -1.49 14.49
CA LEU A 40 5.43 -2.25 15.73
C LEU A 40 6.55 -3.29 15.69
N CYS A 41 6.73 -3.96 14.55
CA CYS A 41 7.84 -4.91 14.35
C CYS A 41 9.22 -4.22 14.38
N GLU A 42 9.27 -2.93 14.04
CA GLU A 42 10.47 -2.08 14.16
C GLU A 42 10.67 -1.51 15.58
N GLY A 43 9.86 -1.92 16.55
CA GLY A 43 9.95 -1.51 17.95
C GLY A 43 9.23 -0.21 18.30
N LYS A 44 8.43 0.36 17.39
CA LYS A 44 7.54 1.49 17.70
C LYS A 44 6.35 1.01 18.51
N ILE A 45 5.89 1.81 19.45
CA ILE A 45 4.77 1.47 20.33
C ILE A 45 3.76 2.63 20.46
N GLY A 46 2.51 2.26 20.71
CA GLY A 46 1.46 3.21 21.09
C GLY A 46 1.36 4.44 20.19
N ASP A 47 1.52 5.60 20.79
CA ASP A 47 1.36 6.92 20.14
C ASP A 47 2.45 7.25 19.09
N GLU A 48 3.52 6.47 19.03
CA GLU A 48 4.53 6.63 17.96
C GLU A 48 4.02 6.14 16.61
N ILE A 49 2.96 5.32 16.59
CA ILE A 49 2.33 4.80 15.37
C ILE A 49 1.11 5.65 15.05
N ILE A 50 1.32 6.66 14.21
CA ILE A 50 0.28 7.64 13.86
C ILE A 50 -0.83 6.98 13.06
N PRO A 51 -2.10 7.07 13.53
CA PRO A 51 -3.24 6.54 12.80
C PRO A 51 -3.61 7.40 11.59
N ASN A 52 -4.19 6.77 10.57
CA ASN A 52 -4.68 7.44 9.38
C ASN A 52 -6.06 6.91 8.98
N ASP A 53 -6.89 7.77 8.42
CA ASP A 53 -8.17 7.38 7.85
C ASP A 53 -8.06 7.14 6.34
N LEU A 54 -8.80 6.13 5.85
CA LEU A 54 -8.98 5.89 4.43
C LEU A 54 -10.46 5.76 4.13
N ASN A 55 -10.91 6.40 3.06
CA ASN A 55 -12.28 6.24 2.57
C ASN A 55 -12.27 6.16 1.04
N LEU A 56 -12.38 4.95 0.51
CA LEU A 56 -12.60 4.65 -0.90
C LEU A 56 -14.01 4.09 -1.05
N SER A 57 -14.90 4.86 -1.63
CA SER A 57 -16.26 4.42 -1.97
C SER A 57 -16.27 3.66 -3.30
N ALA A 58 -17.40 3.01 -3.61
CA ALA A 58 -17.62 2.30 -4.87
C ALA A 58 -17.33 3.13 -6.13
N ASP A 59 -17.53 4.45 -6.05
CA ASP A 59 -17.35 5.39 -7.16
C ASP A 59 -15.92 5.97 -7.23
N THR A 60 -14.99 5.44 -6.42
CA THR A 60 -13.62 5.95 -6.33
C THR A 60 -12.66 4.97 -6.99
N ASP A 61 -12.18 5.29 -8.18
CA ASP A 61 -11.25 4.45 -8.94
C ASP A 61 -9.83 4.49 -8.38
N GLY A 62 -9.45 5.56 -7.66
CA GLY A 62 -8.11 5.68 -7.09
C GLY A 62 -7.94 6.88 -6.17
N MET A 63 -6.84 6.89 -5.45
CA MET A 63 -6.44 7.98 -4.56
C MET A 63 -4.98 8.37 -4.80
N ILE A 64 -4.72 9.66 -4.84
CA ILE A 64 -3.36 10.20 -4.92
C ILE A 64 -2.98 10.75 -3.55
N VAL A 65 -1.96 10.14 -2.93
CA VAL A 65 -1.38 10.59 -1.66
C VAL A 65 -0.28 11.59 -1.92
N ARG A 66 -0.40 12.81 -1.42
CA ARG A 66 0.56 13.90 -1.59
C ARG A 66 1.11 14.34 -0.25
N GLY A 67 2.38 14.72 -0.23
CA GLY A 67 3.06 15.23 0.98
C GLY A 67 4.57 15.35 0.76
N GLY A 68 5.24 16.09 1.62
CA GLY A 68 6.70 16.21 1.62
C GLY A 68 7.41 14.87 1.93
N ASN A 69 8.73 14.83 1.75
CA ASN A 69 9.51 13.66 2.13
C ASN A 69 9.47 13.48 3.66
N GLY A 70 9.43 12.23 4.12
CA GLY A 70 9.36 11.90 5.54
C GLY A 70 7.99 12.13 6.21
N THR A 71 6.93 12.49 5.48
CA THR A 71 5.59 12.71 6.06
C THR A 71 4.77 11.44 6.25
N GLY A 72 5.33 10.27 5.95
CA GLY A 72 4.66 8.98 6.17
C GLY A 72 3.85 8.43 4.99
N LYS A 73 3.99 8.98 3.77
CA LYS A 73 3.28 8.48 2.56
C LYS A 73 3.48 6.98 2.35
N THR A 74 4.73 6.52 2.36
CA THR A 74 5.11 5.11 2.20
C THR A 74 4.53 4.23 3.32
N VAL A 75 4.59 4.71 4.56
CA VAL A 75 4.01 4.05 5.73
C VAL A 75 2.51 3.89 5.57
N PHE A 76 1.82 4.95 5.13
CA PHE A 76 0.37 4.90 4.86
C PHE A 76 0.03 3.88 3.77
N LEU A 77 0.69 3.90 2.62
CA LEU A 77 0.44 2.92 1.54
C LEU A 77 0.71 1.49 2.01
N ARG A 78 1.80 1.27 2.76
CA ARG A 78 2.13 -0.03 3.34
C ARG A 78 1.06 -0.49 4.32
N SER A 79 0.55 0.40 5.17
CA SER A 79 -0.53 0.05 6.11
C SER A 79 -1.81 -0.39 5.40
N VAL A 80 -2.19 0.27 4.30
CA VAL A 80 -3.35 -0.10 3.46
C VAL A 80 -3.15 -1.49 2.85
N GLY A 81 -2.00 -1.74 2.22
CA GLY A 81 -1.70 -3.05 1.61
C GLY A 81 -1.68 -4.18 2.64
N THR A 82 -1.03 -3.97 3.77
CA THR A 82 -0.96 -4.95 4.85
C THR A 82 -2.35 -5.23 5.44
N ALA A 83 -3.15 -4.20 5.69
CA ALA A 83 -4.51 -4.37 6.19
C ALA A 83 -5.40 -5.15 5.20
N GLN A 84 -5.28 -4.88 3.89
CA GLN A 84 -5.99 -5.63 2.87
C GLN A 84 -5.61 -7.12 2.88
N LEU A 85 -4.31 -7.44 2.98
CA LEU A 85 -3.84 -8.83 3.04
C LEU A 85 -4.32 -9.54 4.31
N LEU A 86 -4.25 -8.88 5.47
CA LEU A 86 -4.75 -9.44 6.73
C LEU A 86 -6.26 -9.71 6.66
N ALA A 87 -7.04 -8.75 6.17
CA ALA A 87 -8.48 -8.89 6.00
C ALA A 87 -8.83 -10.11 5.11
N GLN A 88 -8.16 -10.25 3.97
CA GLN A 88 -8.36 -11.37 3.05
C GLN A 88 -7.88 -12.72 3.60
N ALA A 89 -6.94 -12.70 4.53
CA ALA A 89 -6.53 -13.88 5.29
C ALA A 89 -7.47 -14.25 6.46
N GLY A 90 -8.56 -13.48 6.68
CA GLY A 90 -9.48 -13.65 7.79
C GLY A 90 -8.91 -13.21 9.14
N LEU A 91 -7.89 -12.35 9.12
CA LEU A 91 -7.24 -11.83 10.32
C LEU A 91 -7.75 -10.41 10.65
N PRO A 92 -7.68 -10.00 11.93
CA PRO A 92 -8.02 -8.64 12.31
C PRO A 92 -6.96 -7.65 11.79
N VAL A 93 -7.38 -6.41 11.58
CA VAL A 93 -6.54 -5.29 11.15
C VAL A 93 -6.31 -4.31 12.30
N CYS A 94 -5.21 -3.58 12.27
CA CYS A 94 -4.87 -2.59 13.29
C CYS A 94 -5.55 -1.24 12.96
N ALA A 95 -6.82 -1.11 13.34
CA ALA A 95 -7.66 0.06 13.12
C ALA A 95 -8.75 0.13 14.19
N ASP A 96 -9.39 1.30 14.34
CA ASP A 96 -10.54 1.45 15.23
C ASP A 96 -11.81 0.86 14.59
N SER A 97 -11.96 0.98 13.27
CA SER A 97 -12.97 0.28 12.48
C SER A 97 -12.49 0.03 11.06
N ALA A 98 -13.01 -1.02 10.42
CA ALA A 98 -12.66 -1.36 9.05
C ALA A 98 -13.85 -1.95 8.29
N ARG A 99 -14.01 -1.51 7.04
CA ARG A 99 -14.89 -2.10 6.03
C ARG A 99 -14.06 -2.36 4.78
N VAL A 100 -14.05 -3.58 4.28
CA VAL A 100 -13.09 -4.01 3.28
C VAL A 100 -13.77 -4.82 2.18
N ALA A 101 -13.63 -4.38 0.95
CA ALA A 101 -13.97 -5.20 -0.21
C ALA A 101 -12.84 -6.20 -0.51
N ILE A 102 -13.21 -7.43 -0.83
CA ILE A 102 -12.27 -8.45 -1.26
C ILE A 102 -11.70 -8.06 -2.63
N ARG A 103 -10.39 -8.03 -2.74
CA ARG A 103 -9.66 -7.72 -3.97
C ARG A 103 -9.23 -8.99 -4.69
N SER A 104 -9.31 -8.96 -6.03
CA SER A 104 -8.86 -10.09 -6.88
C SER A 104 -7.35 -10.31 -6.80
N GLY A 105 -6.58 -9.25 -6.50
CA GLY A 105 -5.14 -9.28 -6.26
C GLY A 105 -4.68 -8.00 -5.55
N VAL A 106 -3.53 -8.07 -4.88
CA VAL A 106 -2.85 -6.91 -4.29
C VAL A 106 -1.48 -6.82 -4.93
N TYR A 107 -1.25 -5.75 -5.67
CA TYR A 107 -0.02 -5.51 -6.41
C TYR A 107 0.66 -4.26 -5.88
N THR A 108 1.97 -4.31 -5.77
CA THR A 108 2.73 -3.19 -5.22
C THR A 108 3.96 -2.89 -6.07
N HIS A 109 4.22 -1.61 -6.30
CA HIS A 109 5.51 -1.15 -6.78
C HIS A 109 5.98 -0.03 -5.84
N PHE A 110 7.02 -0.33 -5.08
CA PHE A 110 7.69 0.62 -4.19
C PHE A 110 9.09 0.82 -4.74
N SER A 111 9.38 2.01 -5.25
CA SER A 111 10.72 2.32 -5.73
C SER A 111 11.71 2.26 -4.56
N SER A 112 12.75 1.45 -4.69
CA SER A 112 13.84 1.35 -3.71
C SER A 112 14.87 2.42 -4.05
N ALA A 113 14.80 3.57 -3.39
CA ALA A 113 15.84 4.61 -3.50
C ALA A 113 17.22 4.14 -2.98
N GLU A 114 17.30 2.98 -2.36
CA GLU A 114 18.48 2.46 -1.66
C GLU A 114 19.24 1.33 -2.37
N GLU A 115 18.72 0.78 -3.47
CA GLU A 115 19.48 -0.23 -4.21
C GLU A 115 20.59 0.44 -5.05
N ASP A 116 21.78 0.42 -4.46
CA ASP A 116 23.11 0.66 -5.04
C ASP A 116 23.25 1.90 -5.97
N PHE A 117 23.75 2.97 -5.37
CA PHE A 117 24.40 4.09 -6.04
C PHE A 117 25.61 3.60 -6.87
N ILE A 118 25.38 2.89 -7.96
CA ILE A 118 26.35 2.77 -9.03
C ILE A 118 26.16 4.05 -9.87
N ALA A 119 27.02 5.01 -9.61
CA ALA A 119 27.03 6.28 -10.34
C ALA A 119 27.16 6.00 -11.84
N GLY A 120 26.10 6.27 -12.62
CA GLY A 120 26.17 6.27 -14.06
C GLY A 120 25.00 5.61 -14.83
N ASP A 121 24.12 4.82 -14.19
CA ASP A 121 23.07 4.09 -14.92
C ASP A 121 21.64 4.50 -14.56
N THR A 122 21.33 5.79 -14.76
CA THR A 122 19.96 6.30 -14.56
C THR A 122 18.99 5.80 -15.65
N ALA A 123 19.47 5.60 -16.87
CA ALA A 123 18.64 5.11 -17.98
C ALA A 123 18.22 3.65 -17.76
N GLY A 124 19.13 2.78 -17.30
CA GLY A 124 18.83 1.38 -16.99
C GLY A 124 17.84 1.23 -15.82
N ARG A 125 17.89 2.12 -14.83
CA ARG A 125 16.95 2.10 -13.69
C ARG A 125 15.54 2.46 -14.10
N PHE A 126 15.35 3.53 -14.88
CA PHE A 126 14.03 3.89 -15.40
C PHE A 126 13.43 2.77 -16.26
N GLU A 127 14.23 2.17 -17.14
CA GLU A 127 13.80 1.01 -17.93
C GLU A 127 13.40 -0.18 -17.04
N GLY A 128 14.15 -0.42 -15.97
CA GLY A 128 13.81 -1.43 -14.95
C GLY A 128 12.47 -1.17 -14.26
N GLU A 129 12.21 0.08 -13.84
CA GLU A 129 10.92 0.47 -13.26
C GLU A 129 9.77 0.30 -14.26
N VAL A 130 9.96 0.72 -15.52
CA VAL A 130 8.96 0.54 -16.58
C VAL A 130 8.64 -0.94 -16.79
N ARG A 131 9.65 -1.80 -16.85
CA ARG A 131 9.45 -3.26 -16.99
C ARG A 131 8.71 -3.85 -15.80
N ALA A 132 9.07 -3.46 -14.57
CA ALA A 132 8.41 -3.95 -13.35
C ALA A 132 6.93 -3.55 -13.31
N VAL A 133 6.62 -2.30 -13.63
CA VAL A 133 5.23 -1.82 -13.67
C VAL A 133 4.46 -2.46 -14.82
N SER A 134 5.06 -2.62 -16.00
CA SER A 134 4.44 -3.32 -17.13
C SER A 134 4.07 -4.76 -16.75
N ALA A 135 4.97 -5.48 -16.09
CA ALA A 135 4.70 -6.84 -15.64
C ALA A 135 3.54 -6.92 -14.63
N ILE A 136 3.35 -5.90 -13.81
CA ILE A 136 2.18 -5.78 -12.92
C ILE A 136 0.91 -5.56 -13.76
N ILE A 137 0.94 -4.63 -14.71
CA ILE A 137 -0.21 -4.30 -15.57
C ILE A 137 -0.67 -5.53 -16.35
N ASP A 138 0.25 -6.34 -16.86
CA ASP A 138 -0.04 -7.55 -17.64
C ASP A 138 -0.84 -8.62 -16.85
N VAL A 139 -0.81 -8.57 -15.52
CA VAL A 139 -1.50 -9.53 -14.64
C VAL A 139 -2.64 -8.90 -13.82
N LEU A 140 -2.88 -7.60 -13.96
CA LEU A 140 -4.00 -6.95 -13.29
C LEU A 140 -5.33 -7.49 -13.82
N THR A 141 -6.28 -7.62 -12.90
CA THR A 141 -7.66 -8.02 -13.21
C THR A 141 -8.63 -7.03 -12.56
N PRO A 142 -9.86 -6.91 -13.05
CA PRO A 142 -10.88 -6.08 -12.40
C PRO A 142 -10.99 -6.38 -10.91
N GLY A 143 -11.06 -5.34 -10.10
CA GLY A 143 -11.11 -5.44 -8.64
C GLY A 143 -9.76 -5.65 -7.95
N SER A 144 -8.63 -5.58 -8.66
CA SER A 144 -7.29 -5.56 -8.04
C SER A 144 -7.05 -4.27 -7.24
N LEU A 145 -6.21 -4.36 -6.21
CA LEU A 145 -5.64 -3.21 -5.51
C LEU A 145 -4.20 -3.00 -5.99
N LEU A 146 -3.93 -1.84 -6.59
CA LEU A 146 -2.59 -1.43 -7.02
C LEU A 146 -2.07 -0.31 -6.12
N LEU A 147 -0.91 -0.51 -5.51
CA LEU A 147 -0.23 0.47 -4.66
C LEU A 147 1.10 0.87 -5.31
N LEU A 148 1.19 2.12 -5.73
CA LEU A 148 2.38 2.69 -6.35
C LEU A 148 3.00 3.73 -5.40
N ASN A 149 4.28 3.54 -5.04
CA ASN A 149 5.01 4.47 -4.20
C ASN A 149 6.27 4.95 -4.92
N GLU A 150 6.34 6.26 -5.14
CA GLU A 150 7.49 6.94 -5.74
C GLU A 150 7.94 6.34 -7.09
N THR A 151 6.99 5.75 -7.83
CA THR A 151 7.22 5.13 -9.13
C THR A 151 7.70 6.17 -10.15
N PHE A 152 8.73 5.81 -10.91
CA PHE A 152 9.38 6.65 -11.93
C PHE A 152 10.12 7.87 -11.39
N GLN A 153 10.64 7.81 -10.18
CA GLN A 153 11.48 8.88 -9.63
C GLN A 153 12.93 8.84 -10.13
N THR A 154 13.33 7.79 -10.83
CA THR A 154 14.69 7.63 -11.35
C THR A 154 14.95 8.39 -12.66
N THR A 155 13.93 9.04 -13.22
CA THR A 155 14.01 9.83 -14.44
C THR A 155 13.59 11.30 -14.23
N SER A 156 13.54 12.09 -15.31
CA SER A 156 13.04 13.46 -15.22
C SER A 156 11.56 13.51 -14.82
N TYR A 157 11.16 14.57 -14.12
CA TYR A 157 9.75 14.74 -13.70
C TYR A 157 8.77 14.69 -14.89
N ALA A 158 9.17 15.18 -16.07
CA ALA A 158 8.32 15.17 -17.26
C ALA A 158 8.11 13.75 -17.78
N GLU A 159 9.17 12.97 -17.93
CA GLU A 159 9.09 11.58 -18.41
C GLU A 159 8.36 10.69 -17.40
N GLY A 160 8.64 10.82 -16.11
CA GLY A 160 7.92 10.09 -15.06
C GLY A 160 6.43 10.42 -15.02
N ALA A 161 6.07 11.69 -15.21
CA ALA A 161 4.68 12.11 -15.26
C ALA A 161 3.96 11.58 -16.50
N GLU A 162 4.62 11.55 -17.65
CA GLU A 162 4.08 11.00 -18.91
C GLU A 162 3.85 9.48 -18.79
N ALA A 163 4.83 8.75 -18.25
CA ALA A 163 4.71 7.33 -17.99
C ALA A 163 3.55 7.02 -17.02
N MET A 164 3.43 7.77 -15.93
CA MET A 164 2.35 7.60 -14.97
C MET A 164 0.99 7.94 -15.58
N ALA A 165 0.88 9.01 -16.38
CA ALA A 165 -0.35 9.35 -17.07
C ALA A 165 -0.78 8.25 -18.06
N GLY A 166 0.18 7.64 -18.77
CA GLY A 166 -0.08 6.47 -19.60
C GLY A 166 -0.69 5.31 -18.81
N ILE A 167 -0.12 4.96 -17.66
CA ILE A 167 -0.65 3.90 -16.78
C ILE A 167 -2.06 4.25 -16.31
N LEU A 168 -2.27 5.44 -15.75
CA LEU A 168 -3.57 5.87 -15.24
C LEU A 168 -4.66 5.90 -16.31
N SER A 169 -4.30 6.08 -17.58
CA SER A 169 -5.27 6.09 -18.69
C SER A 169 -5.81 4.71 -19.05
N ILE A 170 -5.08 3.64 -18.75
CA ILE A 170 -5.49 2.26 -19.07
C ILE A 170 -6.17 1.54 -17.88
N LEU A 171 -5.92 1.96 -16.63
CA LEU A 171 -6.49 1.32 -15.44
C LEU A 171 -8.03 1.26 -15.43
N PRO A 172 -8.79 2.31 -15.82
CA PRO A 172 -10.25 2.26 -15.84
C PRO A 172 -10.84 1.27 -16.85
N ALA A 173 -10.03 0.80 -17.79
CA ALA A 173 -10.45 -0.17 -18.82
C ALA A 173 -10.20 -1.63 -18.40
N LEU A 174 -9.50 -1.85 -17.30
CA LEU A 174 -9.22 -3.17 -16.70
C LEU A 174 -10.25 -3.50 -15.64
#